data_68d1e3c343a5d780927606abb5a33246
#
_entry.id   68d1e3c343a5d780927606abb5a33246
#
_cell.length_a   1.000
_cell.length_b   1.000
_cell.length_c   1.000
_cell.angle_alpha   90.00
_cell.angle_beta   90.00
_cell.angle_gamma   90.00
#
_symmetry.space_group_name_H-M   'P 1'
#
loop_
_entity.id
_entity.type
_entity.pdbx_description
1 polymer ?
#
loop_
_entity_poly.entity_id
_entity_poly.type
_entity_poly.pdbx_seq_one_letter_code
_entity_poly.pdbx_strand_id
1 'polypeptide(L)'
;MPDPTTCRPRIEGERESEIFTAVVALLVEAGYDKLTFDAVATAVRASKATLYRRWPTKADLVLDAVAAQLAAPQEVDEDDDTGSLRSDLIAQACGRGGLCDDSPAVLGALVPAMHRDADLFAAFRRRFVQPKLDRALAAFQRAQQRGEVGADADLHLLANTLPAICVHDMFVFDIHATPERVAHVLDSVVLPAVRATLGSGPAAPAAARTLP
;
A
#
# COMPACT_ATOMS: atom_id res chain seq x y z
N MET A 1 32.18 -33.05 28.14
CA MET A 1 31.47 -33.02 26.86
C MET A 1 30.51 -31.86 26.90
N PRO A 2 30.65 -30.81 26.09
CA PRO A 2 29.69 -29.73 26.02
C PRO A 2 28.54 -30.15 25.12
N ASP A 3 27.31 -29.90 25.58
CA ASP A 3 26.03 -30.16 24.93
C ASP A 3 25.89 -29.33 23.63
N PRO A 4 25.64 -29.91 22.44
CA PRO A 4 25.64 -29.18 21.18
C PRO A 4 24.24 -28.68 20.77
N THR A 5 23.33 -28.41 21.71
CA THR A 5 21.96 -28.01 21.35
C THR A 5 21.58 -26.64 21.88
N THR A 6 22.41 -25.63 21.62
CA THR A 6 21.93 -24.26 21.71
C THR A 6 21.42 -23.84 20.33
N CYS A 7 20.22 -24.29 20.00
CA CYS A 7 19.47 -23.77 18.84
C CYS A 7 19.31 -22.25 19.03
N ARG A 8 20.07 -21.46 18.26
CA ARG A 8 19.93 -20.00 18.25
C ARG A 8 18.51 -19.67 17.86
N PRO A 9 17.77 -18.86 18.64
CA PRO A 9 16.38 -18.56 18.34
C PRO A 9 16.28 -17.94 16.95
N ARG A 10 15.53 -18.58 16.06
CA ARG A 10 15.07 -18.00 14.80
C ARG A 10 14.11 -16.87 15.13
N ILE A 11 14.23 -15.74 14.40
CA ILE A 11 13.23 -14.68 14.47
C ILE A 11 12.05 -15.18 13.64
N GLU A 12 11.04 -15.75 14.32
CA GLU A 12 9.81 -16.26 13.70
C GLU A 12 8.65 -16.05 14.70
N GLY A 13 7.45 -15.81 14.18
CA GLY A 13 6.24 -15.73 14.99
C GLY A 13 6.21 -14.56 15.97
N GLU A 14 5.98 -14.82 17.25
CA GLU A 14 5.82 -13.79 18.30
C GLU A 14 7.02 -12.83 18.38
N ARG A 15 8.23 -13.33 18.18
CA ARG A 15 9.45 -12.52 18.22
C ARG A 15 9.56 -11.56 17.05
N GLU A 16 9.09 -11.95 15.87
CA GLU A 16 9.02 -11.09 14.69
C GLU A 16 7.98 -9.99 14.89
N SER A 17 6.81 -10.34 15.44
CA SER A 17 5.74 -9.38 15.78
C SER A 17 6.22 -8.33 16.79
N GLU A 18 6.99 -8.72 17.83
CA GLU A 18 7.58 -7.80 18.79
C GLU A 18 8.55 -6.81 18.12
N ILE A 19 9.40 -7.31 17.22
CA ILE A 19 10.33 -6.48 16.45
C ILE A 19 9.56 -5.49 15.58
N PHE A 20 8.55 -5.94 14.85
CA PHE A 20 7.74 -5.08 13.97
C PHE A 20 7.00 -4.00 14.74
N THR A 21 6.42 -4.34 15.89
CA THR A 21 5.78 -3.36 16.77
C THR A 21 6.76 -2.27 17.22
N ALA A 22 7.97 -2.66 17.63
CA ALA A 22 8.99 -1.71 18.03
C ALA A 22 9.49 -0.84 16.86
N VAL A 23 9.65 -1.43 15.66
CA VAL A 23 10.06 -0.69 14.46
C VAL A 23 9.03 0.36 14.09
N VAL A 24 7.75 0.00 14.10
CA VAL A 24 6.67 0.95 13.75
C VAL A 24 6.56 2.05 14.80
N ALA A 25 6.67 1.73 16.09
CA ALA A 25 6.67 2.74 17.15
C ALA A 25 7.84 3.75 16.96
N LEU A 26 9.05 3.26 16.72
CA LEU A 26 10.22 4.11 16.47
C LEU A 26 10.10 4.91 15.16
N LEU A 27 9.50 4.31 14.13
CA LEU A 27 9.23 4.99 12.85
C LEU A 27 8.30 6.19 13.04
N VAL A 28 7.21 6.00 13.76
CA VAL A 28 6.21 7.06 14.01
C VAL A 28 6.77 8.14 14.93
N GLU A 29 7.51 7.76 15.98
CA GLU A 29 8.04 8.68 16.98
C GLU A 29 9.20 9.52 16.44
N ALA A 30 10.19 8.89 15.80
CA ALA A 30 11.45 9.52 15.41
C ALA A 30 11.60 9.78 13.91
N GLY A 31 10.77 9.16 13.09
CA GLY A 31 10.85 9.18 11.62
C GLY A 31 11.89 8.19 11.08
N TYR A 32 11.76 7.91 9.77
CA TYR A 32 12.64 6.93 9.10
C TYR A 32 14.13 7.27 9.23
N ASP A 33 14.53 8.54 9.10
CA ASP A 33 15.94 8.91 9.09
C ASP A 33 16.64 8.58 10.40
N LYS A 34 15.97 8.79 11.53
CA LYS A 34 16.53 8.55 12.88
C LYS A 34 16.38 7.10 13.35
N LEU A 35 15.54 6.30 12.70
CA LEU A 35 15.43 4.88 13.00
C LEU A 35 16.72 4.17 12.61
N THR A 36 17.32 3.43 13.57
CA THR A 36 18.56 2.67 13.38
C THR A 36 18.40 1.25 13.89
N PHE A 37 19.20 0.33 13.36
CA PHE A 37 19.25 -1.05 13.88
C PHE A 37 19.65 -1.11 15.37
N ASP A 38 20.45 -0.17 15.85
CA ASP A 38 20.84 -0.09 17.26
C ASP A 38 19.65 0.27 18.15
N ALA A 39 18.84 1.25 17.73
CA ALA A 39 17.63 1.62 18.45
C ALA A 39 16.63 0.45 18.51
N VAL A 40 16.41 -0.24 17.40
CA VAL A 40 15.54 -1.43 17.35
C VAL A 40 16.10 -2.54 18.22
N ALA A 41 17.39 -2.87 18.10
CA ALA A 41 18.05 -3.92 18.89
C ALA A 41 17.91 -3.66 20.39
N THR A 42 18.07 -2.41 20.82
CA THR A 42 17.91 -1.98 22.22
C THR A 42 16.45 -2.16 22.67
N ALA A 43 15.48 -1.68 21.87
CA ALA A 43 14.08 -1.73 22.21
C ALA A 43 13.56 -3.17 22.41
N VAL A 44 14.01 -4.11 21.56
CA VAL A 44 13.57 -5.52 21.61
C VAL A 44 14.58 -6.45 22.30
N ARG A 45 15.63 -5.93 22.91
CA ARG A 45 16.71 -6.71 23.58
C ARG A 45 17.27 -7.81 22.67
N ALA A 46 17.49 -7.50 21.39
CA ALA A 46 18.10 -8.40 20.42
C ALA A 46 19.54 -7.98 20.10
N SER A 47 20.34 -8.89 19.52
CA SER A 47 21.64 -8.49 18.99
C SER A 47 21.47 -7.85 17.60
N LYS A 48 22.26 -6.81 17.32
CA LYS A 48 22.32 -6.15 16.01
C LYS A 48 22.63 -7.16 14.89
N ALA A 49 23.54 -8.11 15.14
CA ALA A 49 23.88 -9.17 14.18
C ALA A 49 22.69 -10.08 13.85
N THR A 50 21.77 -10.30 14.80
CA THR A 50 20.56 -11.08 14.57
C THR A 50 19.61 -10.36 13.63
N LEU A 51 19.45 -9.04 13.79
CA LEU A 51 18.61 -8.23 12.90
C LEU A 51 19.20 -8.15 11.49
N TYR A 52 20.50 -7.84 11.33
CA TYR A 52 21.14 -7.76 10.02
C TYR A 52 21.12 -9.08 9.23
N ARG A 53 21.15 -10.20 9.93
CA ARG A 53 21.02 -11.50 9.25
C ARG A 53 19.65 -11.71 8.61
N ARG A 54 18.59 -11.13 9.20
CA ARG A 54 17.22 -11.27 8.71
C ARG A 54 16.85 -10.15 7.73
N TRP A 55 17.30 -8.93 8.02
CA TRP A 55 17.05 -7.74 7.21
C TRP A 55 18.37 -7.08 6.82
N PRO A 56 18.83 -7.24 5.57
CA PRO A 56 20.09 -6.66 5.12
C PRO A 56 20.12 -5.13 5.15
N THR A 57 18.98 -4.48 4.91
CA THR A 57 18.85 -3.02 4.89
C THR A 57 17.81 -2.52 5.88
N LYS A 58 17.91 -1.24 6.24
CA LYS A 58 16.89 -0.56 7.05
C LYS A 58 15.54 -0.52 6.33
N ALA A 59 15.56 -0.32 5.02
CA ALA A 59 14.35 -0.34 4.20
C ALA A 59 13.63 -1.68 4.29
N ASP A 60 14.36 -2.81 4.17
CA ASP A 60 13.76 -4.14 4.30
C ASP A 60 13.07 -4.32 5.65
N LEU A 61 13.75 -3.98 6.75
CA LEU A 61 13.19 -4.08 8.11
C LEU A 61 11.93 -3.24 8.27
N VAL A 62 11.99 -1.98 7.84
CA VAL A 62 10.86 -1.04 7.98
C VAL A 62 9.69 -1.47 7.12
N LEU A 63 9.93 -1.85 5.85
CA LEU A 63 8.85 -2.26 4.94
C LEU A 63 8.23 -3.60 5.36
N ASP A 64 8.99 -4.54 5.95
CA ASP A 64 8.45 -5.76 6.53
C ASP A 64 7.55 -5.45 7.73
N ALA A 65 8.00 -4.56 8.62
CA ALA A 65 7.23 -4.15 9.78
C ALA A 65 5.93 -3.42 9.39
N VAL A 66 6.01 -2.53 8.41
CA VAL A 66 4.84 -1.83 7.85
C VAL A 66 3.87 -2.80 7.18
N ALA A 67 4.37 -3.76 6.40
CA ALA A 67 3.54 -4.79 5.77
C ALA A 67 2.80 -5.66 6.78
N ALA A 68 3.45 -6.02 7.88
CA ALA A 68 2.82 -6.79 8.94
C ALA A 68 1.70 -6.01 9.65
N GLN A 69 1.84 -4.69 9.79
CA GLN A 69 0.85 -3.83 10.43
C GLN A 69 -0.30 -3.43 9.51
N LEU A 70 0.01 -3.07 8.25
CA LEU A 70 -0.99 -2.61 7.27
C LEU A 70 -1.68 -3.78 6.55
N ALA A 71 -1.43 -5.03 6.96
CA ALA A 71 -1.91 -6.21 6.25
C ALA A 71 -1.60 -6.11 4.74
N ALA A 72 -0.40 -6.56 4.33
CA ALA A 72 0.05 -6.46 2.93
C ALA A 72 -1.07 -6.81 1.93
N PRO A 73 -1.21 -6.04 0.83
CA PRO A 73 -2.23 -6.31 -0.18
C PRO A 73 -2.13 -7.76 -0.66
N GLN A 74 -3.26 -8.45 -0.72
CA GLN A 74 -3.30 -9.79 -1.30
C GLN A 74 -3.08 -9.71 -2.82
N GLU A 75 -2.51 -10.77 -3.40
CA GLU A 75 -2.49 -10.93 -4.85
C GLU A 75 -3.92 -10.94 -5.40
N VAL A 76 -4.07 -10.58 -6.69
CA VAL A 76 -5.38 -10.60 -7.37
C VAL A 76 -5.96 -12.02 -7.27
N ASP A 77 -7.07 -12.17 -6.58
CA ASP A 77 -7.78 -13.43 -6.48
C ASP A 77 -8.94 -13.45 -7.50
N GLU A 78 -9.32 -14.65 -8.00
CA GLU A 78 -10.48 -14.78 -8.89
C GLU A 78 -11.78 -14.33 -8.22
N ASP A 79 -11.84 -14.36 -6.88
CA ASP A 79 -12.95 -13.88 -6.06
C ASP A 79 -13.07 -12.34 -5.99
N ASP A 80 -12.16 -11.58 -6.59
CA ASP A 80 -12.22 -10.11 -6.65
C ASP A 80 -13.31 -9.58 -7.63
N ASP A 81 -14.00 -10.45 -8.37
CA ASP A 81 -15.10 -10.07 -9.27
C ASP A 81 -16.45 -10.20 -8.56
N THR A 82 -16.98 -9.07 -8.11
CA THR A 82 -18.31 -9.00 -7.45
C THR A 82 -19.46 -8.77 -8.43
N GLY A 83 -19.18 -8.71 -9.74
CA GLY A 83 -20.15 -8.48 -10.80
C GLY A 83 -20.41 -7.01 -11.14
N SER A 84 -19.80 -6.05 -10.45
CA SER A 84 -19.88 -4.63 -10.80
C SER A 84 -18.60 -3.87 -10.39
N LEU A 85 -18.21 -2.89 -11.22
CA LEU A 85 -17.03 -2.04 -10.94
C LEU A 85 -17.12 -1.38 -9.55
N ARG A 86 -18.31 -0.88 -9.19
CA ARG A 86 -18.51 -0.22 -7.90
C ARG A 86 -18.20 -1.15 -6.73
N SER A 87 -18.75 -2.35 -6.75
CA SER A 87 -18.56 -3.33 -5.67
C SER A 87 -17.13 -3.82 -5.62
N ASP A 88 -16.51 -4.07 -6.78
CA ASP A 88 -15.10 -4.48 -6.88
C ASP A 88 -14.19 -3.42 -6.21
N LEU A 89 -14.35 -2.14 -6.55
CA LEU A 89 -13.52 -1.06 -6.02
C LEU A 89 -13.75 -0.82 -4.52
N ILE A 90 -14.99 -0.95 -4.01
CA ILE A 90 -15.28 -0.87 -2.57
C ILE A 90 -14.61 -2.03 -1.83
N ALA A 91 -14.78 -3.27 -2.32
CA ALA A 91 -14.18 -4.45 -1.71
C ALA A 91 -12.64 -4.34 -1.62
N GLN A 92 -12.01 -3.84 -2.69
CA GLN A 92 -10.57 -3.64 -2.73
C GLN A 92 -10.10 -2.49 -1.82
N ALA A 93 -10.82 -1.37 -1.79
CA ALA A 93 -10.44 -0.21 -0.98
C ALA A 93 -10.68 -0.42 0.52
N CYS A 94 -11.71 -1.19 0.89
CA CYS A 94 -12.08 -1.43 2.29
C CYS A 94 -11.75 -2.85 2.75
N GLY A 95 -11.24 -3.71 1.87
CA GLY A 95 -10.71 -5.03 2.22
C GLY A 95 -9.32 -4.93 2.83
N ARG A 96 -8.82 -6.09 3.26
CA ARG A 96 -7.50 -6.21 3.89
C ARG A 96 -6.38 -5.64 3.00
N GLY A 97 -5.59 -4.74 3.56
CA GLY A 97 -4.51 -4.04 2.85
C GLY A 97 -5.01 -3.00 1.85
N GLY A 98 -6.28 -2.61 1.91
CA GLY A 98 -6.87 -1.53 1.13
C GLY A 98 -6.54 -0.14 1.65
N LEU A 99 -7.24 0.87 1.13
CA LEU A 99 -7.05 2.28 1.52
C LEU A 99 -7.53 2.54 2.96
N CYS A 100 -8.56 1.82 3.42
CA CYS A 100 -9.10 1.99 4.77
C CYS A 100 -8.16 1.48 5.87
N ASP A 101 -7.20 0.62 5.51
CA ASP A 101 -6.17 0.11 6.42
C ASP A 101 -4.92 0.99 6.46
N ASP A 102 -4.78 1.99 5.58
CA ASP A 102 -3.61 2.85 5.53
C ASP A 102 -3.50 3.70 6.81
N SER A 103 -2.31 3.74 7.40
CA SER A 103 -2.03 4.50 8.62
C SER A 103 -1.40 5.86 8.28
N PRO A 104 -2.08 6.98 8.58
CA PRO A 104 -1.53 8.32 8.35
C PRO A 104 -0.19 8.55 9.06
N ALA A 105 -0.06 8.03 10.29
CA ALA A 105 1.16 8.17 11.07
C ALA A 105 2.35 7.45 10.40
N VAL A 106 2.13 6.23 9.90
CA VAL A 106 3.16 5.45 9.19
C VAL A 106 3.51 6.11 7.87
N LEU A 107 2.52 6.47 7.07
CA LEU A 107 2.75 7.13 5.78
C LEU A 107 3.40 8.50 5.96
N GLY A 108 2.97 9.28 6.96
CA GLY A 108 3.57 10.58 7.29
C GLY A 108 5.04 10.47 7.69
N ALA A 109 5.45 9.38 8.33
CA ALA A 109 6.84 9.12 8.68
C ALA A 109 7.68 8.63 7.48
N LEU A 110 7.07 7.95 6.49
CA LEU A 110 7.77 7.39 5.32
C LEU A 110 7.85 8.36 4.14
N VAL A 111 6.78 9.09 3.83
CA VAL A 111 6.71 9.95 2.64
C VAL A 111 7.89 10.93 2.54
N PRO A 112 8.27 11.67 3.60
CA PRO A 112 9.42 12.57 3.53
C PRO A 112 10.75 11.85 3.26
N ALA A 113 10.91 10.62 3.75
CA ALA A 113 12.11 9.81 3.53
C ALA A 113 12.16 9.29 2.09
N MET A 114 11.05 8.86 1.53
CA MET A 114 10.95 8.38 0.15
C MET A 114 11.36 9.43 -0.87
N HIS A 115 11.15 10.72 -0.59
CA HIS A 115 11.63 11.81 -1.46
C HIS A 115 13.17 11.95 -1.49
N ARG A 116 13.86 11.41 -0.51
CA ARG A 116 15.34 11.49 -0.38
C ARG A 116 16.05 10.16 -0.65
N ASP A 117 15.31 9.06 -0.63
CA ASP A 117 15.82 7.70 -0.77
C ASP A 117 15.05 6.99 -1.90
N ALA A 118 15.66 6.96 -3.09
CA ALA A 118 15.06 6.37 -4.29
C ALA A 118 14.86 4.84 -4.16
N ASP A 119 15.74 4.15 -3.43
CA ASP A 119 15.62 2.71 -3.22
C ASP A 119 14.46 2.38 -2.28
N LEU A 120 14.30 3.18 -1.20
CA LEU A 120 13.12 3.08 -0.33
C LEU A 120 11.83 3.35 -1.11
N PHE A 121 11.80 4.40 -1.94
CA PHE A 121 10.64 4.72 -2.78
C PHE A 121 10.31 3.57 -3.74
N ALA A 122 11.30 3.04 -4.46
CA ALA A 122 11.10 1.94 -5.39
C ALA A 122 10.61 0.66 -4.67
N ALA A 123 11.15 0.36 -3.51
CA ALA A 123 10.75 -0.79 -2.71
C ALA A 123 9.32 -0.62 -2.15
N PHE A 124 8.97 0.56 -1.64
CA PHE A 124 7.61 0.88 -1.17
C PHE A 124 6.60 0.80 -2.31
N ARG A 125 6.90 1.44 -3.47
CA ARG A 125 6.03 1.40 -4.64
C ARG A 125 5.75 -0.04 -5.08
N ARG A 126 6.80 -0.85 -5.22
CA ARG A 126 6.68 -2.26 -5.64
C ARG A 126 5.85 -3.10 -4.66
N ARG A 127 5.98 -2.83 -3.36
CA ARG A 127 5.39 -3.68 -2.32
C ARG A 127 3.97 -3.29 -1.93
N PHE A 128 3.65 -1.99 -1.94
CA PHE A 128 2.37 -1.48 -1.44
C PHE A 128 1.51 -0.82 -2.52
N VAL A 129 2.11 -0.05 -3.42
CA VAL A 129 1.36 0.73 -4.40
C VAL A 129 1.01 -0.11 -5.62
N GLN A 130 1.99 -0.81 -6.18
CA GLN A 130 1.81 -1.56 -7.43
C GLN A 130 0.74 -2.66 -7.31
N PRO A 131 0.71 -3.51 -6.26
CA PRO A 131 -0.33 -4.52 -6.11
C PRO A 131 -1.75 -3.93 -6.01
N LYS A 132 -1.92 -2.81 -5.29
CA LYS A 132 -3.21 -2.10 -5.21
C LYS A 132 -3.63 -1.59 -6.59
N LEU A 133 -2.70 -1.00 -7.34
CA LEU A 133 -2.96 -0.48 -8.69
C LEU A 133 -3.32 -1.60 -9.67
N ASP A 134 -2.58 -2.71 -9.65
CA ASP A 134 -2.81 -3.86 -10.54
C ASP A 134 -4.21 -4.46 -10.30
N ARG A 135 -4.64 -4.59 -9.03
CA ARG A 135 -5.99 -5.04 -8.68
C ARG A 135 -7.07 -4.07 -9.18
N ALA A 136 -6.87 -2.77 -8.99
CA ALA A 136 -7.81 -1.76 -9.50
C ALA A 136 -7.89 -1.81 -11.03
N LEU A 137 -6.75 -1.88 -11.74
CA LEU A 137 -6.72 -2.01 -13.20
C LEU A 137 -7.45 -3.27 -13.67
N ALA A 138 -7.26 -4.41 -13.02
CA ALA A 138 -7.97 -5.64 -13.33
C ALA A 138 -9.50 -5.47 -13.18
N ALA A 139 -9.97 -4.78 -12.12
CA ALA A 139 -11.39 -4.47 -11.94
C ALA A 139 -11.94 -3.59 -13.07
N PHE A 140 -11.21 -2.54 -13.46
CA PHE A 140 -11.58 -1.70 -14.59
C PHE A 140 -11.59 -2.47 -15.92
N GLN A 141 -10.64 -3.37 -16.16
CA GLN A 141 -10.60 -4.21 -17.36
C GLN A 141 -11.80 -5.16 -17.44
N ARG A 142 -12.17 -5.80 -16.31
CA ARG A 142 -13.40 -6.61 -16.24
C ARG A 142 -14.65 -5.77 -16.51
N ALA A 143 -14.70 -4.57 -15.93
CA ALA A 143 -15.80 -3.62 -16.17
C ALA A 143 -15.90 -3.18 -17.64
N GLN A 144 -14.76 -3.01 -18.36
CA GLN A 144 -14.76 -2.80 -19.81
C GLN A 144 -15.39 -3.98 -20.57
N GLN A 145 -15.02 -5.21 -20.18
CA GLN A 145 -15.57 -6.43 -20.81
C GLN A 145 -17.08 -6.54 -20.57
N ARG A 146 -17.59 -6.08 -19.42
CA ARG A 146 -19.02 -6.01 -19.10
C ARG A 146 -19.74 -4.82 -19.73
N GLY A 147 -19.01 -3.89 -20.37
CA GLY A 147 -19.59 -2.68 -20.98
C GLY A 147 -19.92 -1.56 -19.98
N GLU A 148 -19.41 -1.61 -18.75
CA GLU A 148 -19.57 -0.56 -17.74
C GLU A 148 -18.60 0.62 -17.97
N VAL A 149 -17.48 0.39 -18.66
CA VAL A 149 -16.41 1.37 -18.95
C VAL A 149 -16.17 1.43 -20.46
N GLY A 150 -16.00 2.63 -21.01
CA GLY A 150 -15.73 2.82 -22.43
C GLY A 150 -14.41 2.17 -22.86
N ALA A 151 -14.36 1.64 -24.09
CA ALA A 151 -13.18 0.92 -24.61
C ALA A 151 -11.91 1.78 -24.66
N ASP A 152 -12.05 3.09 -24.92
CA ASP A 152 -10.95 4.04 -25.06
C ASP A 152 -10.64 4.80 -23.75
N ALA A 153 -11.22 4.38 -22.61
CA ALA A 153 -11.02 5.04 -21.32
C ALA A 153 -9.58 4.89 -20.83
N ASP A 154 -9.02 5.96 -20.27
CA ASP A 154 -7.75 5.91 -19.56
C ASP A 154 -7.92 5.23 -18.19
N LEU A 155 -7.73 3.90 -18.18
CA LEU A 155 -7.89 3.09 -16.98
C LEU A 155 -6.89 3.45 -15.89
N HIS A 156 -5.67 3.89 -16.25
CA HIS A 156 -4.68 4.30 -15.27
C HIS A 156 -5.10 5.58 -14.54
N LEU A 157 -5.64 6.56 -15.26
CA LEU A 157 -6.17 7.77 -14.66
C LEU A 157 -7.34 7.45 -13.71
N LEU A 158 -8.30 6.64 -14.18
CA LEU A 158 -9.46 6.26 -13.39
C LEU A 158 -9.08 5.47 -12.13
N ALA A 159 -8.17 4.49 -12.26
CA ALA A 159 -7.72 3.67 -11.14
C ALA A 159 -6.98 4.48 -10.06
N ASN A 160 -6.26 5.54 -10.46
CA ASN A 160 -5.54 6.41 -9.52
C ASN A 160 -6.42 7.49 -8.88
N THR A 161 -7.63 7.74 -9.38
CA THR A 161 -8.48 8.86 -8.90
C THR A 161 -8.90 8.67 -7.44
N LEU A 162 -9.41 7.50 -7.07
CA LEU A 162 -9.84 7.22 -5.69
C LEU A 162 -8.68 7.33 -4.69
N PRO A 163 -7.54 6.62 -4.86
CA PRO A 163 -6.43 6.74 -3.93
C PRO A 163 -5.84 8.15 -3.89
N ALA A 164 -5.78 8.88 -5.00
CA ALA A 164 -5.29 10.26 -5.00
C ALA A 164 -6.13 11.18 -4.11
N ILE A 165 -7.46 11.07 -4.16
CA ILE A 165 -8.35 11.86 -3.32
C ILE A 165 -8.21 11.43 -1.85
N CYS A 166 -8.23 10.12 -1.55
CA CYS A 166 -8.11 9.63 -0.17
C CYS A 166 -6.76 10.01 0.47
N VAL A 167 -5.66 9.91 -0.27
CA VAL A 167 -4.34 10.32 0.21
C VAL A 167 -4.27 11.83 0.41
N HIS A 168 -4.82 12.63 -0.50
CA HIS A 168 -4.92 14.07 -0.32
C HIS A 168 -5.73 14.44 0.93
N ASP A 169 -6.91 13.84 1.09
CA ASP A 169 -7.76 14.04 2.27
C ASP A 169 -7.03 13.72 3.57
N MET A 170 -6.30 12.62 3.59
CA MET A 170 -5.50 12.17 4.74
C MET A 170 -4.43 13.18 5.13
N PHE A 171 -3.65 13.68 4.16
CA PHE A 171 -2.50 14.54 4.47
C PHE A 171 -2.83 16.03 4.59
N VAL A 172 -3.93 16.50 3.97
CA VAL A 172 -4.28 17.92 3.96
C VAL A 172 -5.39 18.25 4.96
N PHE A 173 -6.33 17.33 5.13
CA PHE A 173 -7.53 17.58 5.94
C PHE A 173 -7.69 16.65 7.15
N ASP A 174 -6.73 15.71 7.37
CA ASP A 174 -6.81 14.69 8.42
C ASP A 174 -8.10 13.85 8.35
N ILE A 175 -8.58 13.59 7.10
CA ILE A 175 -9.77 12.79 6.84
C ILE A 175 -9.33 11.38 6.44
N HIS A 176 -9.69 10.40 7.27
CA HIS A 176 -9.38 8.99 7.01
C HIS A 176 -10.27 8.38 5.92
N ALA A 177 -9.72 7.44 5.17
CA ALA A 177 -10.48 6.64 4.23
C ALA A 177 -11.36 5.63 5.00
N THR A 178 -12.63 5.98 5.20
CA THR A 178 -13.66 5.06 5.72
C THR A 178 -14.46 4.46 4.57
N PRO A 179 -15.18 3.33 4.77
CA PRO A 179 -16.06 2.78 3.74
C PRO A 179 -17.07 3.79 3.19
N GLU A 180 -17.61 4.66 4.04
CA GLU A 180 -18.55 5.72 3.64
C GLU A 180 -17.85 6.78 2.78
N ARG A 181 -16.60 7.17 3.14
CA ARG A 181 -15.82 8.13 2.36
C ARG A 181 -15.43 7.56 1.01
N VAL A 182 -14.98 6.30 0.97
CA VAL A 182 -14.67 5.57 -0.26
C VAL A 182 -15.91 5.51 -1.17
N ALA A 183 -17.05 5.07 -0.64
CA ALA A 183 -18.30 5.02 -1.41
C ALA A 183 -18.69 6.40 -1.95
N HIS A 184 -18.58 7.45 -1.13
CA HIS A 184 -18.88 8.82 -1.55
C HIS A 184 -17.99 9.29 -2.70
N VAL A 185 -16.68 9.06 -2.64
CA VAL A 185 -15.75 9.44 -3.73
C VAL A 185 -16.05 8.64 -5.00
N LEU A 186 -16.30 7.35 -4.87
CA LEU A 186 -16.66 6.51 -6.01
C LEU A 186 -17.94 7.01 -6.68
N ASP A 187 -19.00 7.21 -5.91
CA ASP A 187 -20.33 7.59 -6.44
C ASP A 187 -20.34 9.02 -7.01
N SER A 188 -19.57 9.94 -6.42
CA SER A 188 -19.59 11.35 -6.80
C SER A 188 -18.55 11.73 -7.86
N VAL A 189 -17.46 10.97 -8.01
CA VAL A 189 -16.34 11.34 -8.89
C VAL A 189 -16.01 10.23 -9.89
N VAL A 190 -15.66 9.03 -9.40
CA VAL A 190 -15.12 7.97 -10.27
C VAL A 190 -16.20 7.42 -11.21
N LEU A 191 -17.36 7.01 -10.68
CA LEU A 191 -18.41 6.42 -11.49
C LEU A 191 -19.07 7.40 -12.47
N PRO A 192 -19.30 8.68 -12.15
CA PRO A 192 -19.69 9.67 -13.15
C PRO A 192 -18.67 9.84 -14.28
N ALA A 193 -17.35 9.88 -13.93
CA ALA A 193 -16.28 9.93 -14.93
C ALA A 193 -16.29 8.67 -15.83
N VAL A 194 -16.46 7.50 -15.24
CA VAL A 194 -16.61 6.23 -15.99
C VAL A 194 -17.79 6.28 -16.95
N ARG A 195 -18.97 6.72 -16.50
CA ARG A 195 -20.17 6.85 -17.37
C ARG A 195 -19.94 7.79 -18.53
N ALA A 196 -19.19 8.87 -18.32
CA ALA A 196 -18.84 9.81 -19.39
C ALA A 196 -18.03 9.14 -20.51
N THR A 197 -17.25 8.09 -20.21
CA THR A 197 -16.48 7.35 -21.22
C THR A 197 -17.37 6.55 -22.19
N LEU A 198 -18.59 6.19 -21.78
CA LEU A 198 -19.53 5.44 -22.60
C LEU A 198 -20.20 6.29 -23.69
N GLY A 199 -20.28 7.61 -23.48
CA GLY A 199 -20.88 8.56 -24.43
C GLY A 199 -19.86 9.26 -25.34
N SER A 200 -18.58 9.10 -25.10
CA SER A 200 -17.50 9.71 -25.87
C SER A 200 -17.18 8.82 -27.08
N GLY A 201 -17.41 9.26 -28.30
CA GLY A 201 -16.80 8.66 -29.49
C GLY A 201 -15.26 8.72 -29.36
N PRO A 202 -14.50 8.03 -30.25
CA PRO A 202 -13.06 7.82 -30.07
C PRO A 202 -12.34 9.14 -29.78
N ALA A 203 -11.82 9.26 -28.57
CA ALA A 203 -11.00 10.40 -28.16
C ALA A 203 -9.68 10.36 -28.91
N ALA A 204 -9.21 11.51 -29.37
CA ALA A 204 -7.87 11.62 -29.94
C ALA A 204 -6.84 11.08 -28.94
N PRO A 205 -5.80 10.33 -29.41
CA PRO A 205 -4.86 9.65 -28.51
C PRO A 205 -4.19 10.68 -27.59
N ALA A 206 -4.45 10.56 -26.31
CA ALA A 206 -3.72 11.31 -25.29
C ALA A 206 -2.25 10.87 -25.35
N ALA A 207 -1.35 11.80 -25.63
CA ALA A 207 0.08 11.54 -25.64
C ALA A 207 0.46 10.89 -24.31
N ALA A 208 0.97 9.67 -24.38
CA ALA A 208 1.41 8.88 -23.22
C ALA A 208 2.44 9.72 -22.42
N ARG A 209 2.00 10.36 -21.36
CA ARG A 209 2.89 10.91 -20.34
C ARG A 209 3.29 9.75 -19.44
N THR A 210 4.39 9.12 -19.78
CA THR A 210 5.12 8.25 -18.88
C THR A 210 5.53 9.13 -17.69
N LEU A 211 4.93 8.88 -16.54
CA LEU A 211 5.43 9.43 -15.27
C LEU A 211 6.76 8.74 -14.98
N PRO A 212 7.76 9.51 -14.51
CA PRO A 212 9.10 9.00 -14.21
C PRO A 212 9.11 7.97 -13.08
#